data_6a2cef0cb66a41fa448341d8a4837dcc
#
_entry.id   6a2cef0cb66a41fa448341d8a4837dcc
#
_cell.length_a   1.000
_cell.length_b   1.000
_cell.length_c   1.000
_cell.angle_alpha   90.00
_cell.angle_beta   90.00
_cell.angle_gamma   90.00
#
_symmetry.space_group_name_H-M   'P 1'
#
loop_
_entity.id
_entity.type
_entity.pdbx_description
1 polymer ?
#
loop_
_entity_poly.entity_id
_entity_poly.type
_entity_poly.pdbx_seq_one_letter_code
_entity_poly.pdbx_strand_id
1 'polypeptide(L)'
;EVQFLLFGKGAEKDVLEQQAKERGLDNVHFCGVLPHEKVFTLLSYAKMSFIPLKNSNMKDSIPTKVYEALGIGCPVLLVAEGDSCDIVNESEMGRCVSPDRTEELAGVFDEMVENYSKYSEHRAEARNLMHKKYSRQQIAIAFEKQLHELLK
;
A
#
# COMPACT_ATOMS: atom_id res chain seq x y z
N GLU A 1 -11.93 15.82 8.33
CA GLU A 1 -12.18 14.52 8.99
C GLU A 1 -11.82 13.38 8.05
N VAL A 2 -11.05 12.39 8.54
CA VAL A 2 -10.61 11.26 7.73
C VAL A 2 -11.63 10.13 7.82
N GLN A 3 -11.96 9.50 6.68
CA GLN A 3 -12.81 8.32 6.60
C GLN A 3 -11.96 7.11 6.23
N PHE A 4 -12.10 6.02 6.95
CA PHE A 4 -11.43 4.75 6.69
C PHE A 4 -12.41 3.78 6.02
N LEU A 5 -12.07 3.34 4.81
CA LEU A 5 -12.87 2.37 4.05
C LEU A 5 -12.14 1.04 3.99
N LEU A 6 -12.67 0.02 4.64
CA LEU A 6 -12.07 -1.32 4.69
C LEU A 6 -12.80 -2.24 3.71
N PHE A 7 -12.08 -2.70 2.69
CA PHE A 7 -12.58 -3.64 1.69
C PHE A 7 -11.93 -5.00 1.87
N GLY A 8 -12.73 -6.04 1.88
CA GLY A 8 -12.24 -7.41 1.93
C GLY A 8 -13.18 -8.39 2.62
N LYS A 9 -12.74 -9.65 2.60
CA LYS A 9 -13.26 -10.75 3.40
C LYS A 9 -12.12 -11.29 4.23
N GLY A 10 -12.31 -11.46 5.52
CA GLY A 10 -11.31 -12.04 6.41
C GLY A 10 -11.98 -12.65 7.63
N ALA A 11 -11.32 -13.61 8.27
CA ALA A 11 -11.84 -14.25 9.48
C ALA A 11 -12.03 -13.25 10.64
N GLU A 12 -11.22 -12.18 10.66
CA GLU A 12 -11.25 -11.17 11.71
C GLU A 12 -12.27 -10.04 11.45
N LYS A 13 -12.96 -10.04 10.29
CA LYS A 13 -13.83 -8.91 9.91
C LYS A 13 -14.88 -8.61 10.96
N ASP A 14 -15.61 -9.62 11.42
CA ASP A 14 -16.73 -9.44 12.35
C ASP A 14 -16.23 -8.97 13.74
N VAL A 15 -15.07 -9.44 14.15
CA VAL A 15 -14.41 -9.00 15.40
C VAL A 15 -13.99 -7.54 15.30
N LEU A 16 -13.36 -7.14 14.19
CA LEU A 16 -12.94 -5.76 13.97
C LEU A 16 -14.14 -4.80 13.85
N GLU A 17 -15.20 -5.22 13.20
CA GLU A 17 -16.43 -4.44 13.09
C GLU A 17 -17.10 -4.24 14.46
N GLN A 18 -17.12 -5.28 15.29
CA GLN A 18 -17.61 -5.17 16.65
C GLN A 18 -16.74 -4.23 17.50
N GLN A 19 -15.42 -4.34 17.42
CA GLN A 19 -14.50 -3.44 18.13
C GLN A 19 -14.67 -1.97 17.70
N ALA A 20 -14.88 -1.71 16.41
CA ALA A 20 -15.12 -0.35 15.92
C ALA A 20 -16.40 0.24 16.53
N LYS A 21 -17.49 -0.54 16.59
CA LYS A 21 -18.76 -0.15 17.25
C LYS A 21 -18.59 0.12 18.74
N GLU A 22 -17.90 -0.76 19.45
CA GLU A 22 -17.66 -0.63 20.90
C GLU A 22 -16.84 0.59 21.26
N ARG A 23 -15.94 1.01 20.34
CA ARG A 23 -15.10 2.21 20.47
C ARG A 23 -15.76 3.49 19.94
N GLY A 24 -16.97 3.40 19.36
CA GLY A 24 -17.67 4.54 18.76
C GLY A 24 -16.94 5.15 17.57
N LEU A 25 -16.29 4.32 16.74
CA LEU A 25 -15.54 4.79 15.56
C LEU A 25 -16.48 4.98 14.37
N ASP A 26 -17.16 6.11 14.30
CA ASP A 26 -18.15 6.41 13.24
C ASP A 26 -17.49 6.68 11.87
N ASN A 27 -16.19 6.89 11.83
CA ASN A 27 -15.40 7.13 10.63
C ASN A 27 -14.72 5.88 10.03
N VAL A 28 -15.04 4.68 10.54
CA VAL A 28 -14.53 3.39 10.05
C VAL A 28 -15.64 2.59 9.41
N HIS A 29 -15.53 2.31 8.11
CA HIS A 29 -16.58 1.67 7.32
C HIS A 29 -16.12 0.32 6.75
N PHE A 30 -16.83 -0.76 7.04
CA PHE A 30 -16.58 -2.10 6.50
C PHE A 30 -17.43 -2.32 5.25
N CYS A 31 -16.82 -2.11 4.08
CA CYS A 31 -17.51 -2.03 2.78
C CYS A 31 -17.67 -3.38 2.05
N GLY A 32 -17.21 -4.50 2.65
CA GLY A 32 -17.30 -5.82 2.04
C GLY A 32 -16.30 -6.00 0.88
N VAL A 33 -16.66 -6.82 -0.11
CA VAL A 33 -15.76 -7.15 -1.25
C VAL A 33 -15.98 -6.18 -2.38
N LEU A 34 -14.89 -5.57 -2.85
CA LEU A 34 -14.89 -4.75 -4.05
C LEU A 34 -14.43 -5.61 -5.25
N PRO A 35 -15.14 -5.60 -6.38
CA PRO A 35 -14.66 -6.19 -7.63
C PRO A 35 -13.32 -5.60 -8.06
N HIS A 36 -12.42 -6.46 -8.57
CA HIS A 36 -11.05 -6.04 -8.88
C HIS A 36 -10.99 -4.88 -9.88
N GLU A 37 -11.86 -4.85 -10.86
CA GLU A 37 -11.97 -3.77 -11.84
C GLU A 37 -12.31 -2.40 -11.23
N LYS A 38 -12.92 -2.37 -10.03
CA LYS A 38 -13.26 -1.15 -9.31
C LYS A 38 -12.17 -0.67 -8.36
N VAL A 39 -11.18 -1.52 -8.05
CA VAL A 39 -10.09 -1.18 -7.11
C VAL A 39 -9.30 0.03 -7.60
N PHE A 40 -8.95 0.06 -8.88
CA PHE A 40 -8.18 1.19 -9.45
C PHE A 40 -8.97 2.49 -9.43
N THR A 41 -10.28 2.43 -9.68
CA THR A 41 -11.16 3.60 -9.57
C THR A 41 -11.19 4.10 -8.12
N LEU A 42 -11.38 3.20 -7.16
CA LEU A 42 -11.35 3.55 -5.74
C LEU A 42 -10.03 4.22 -5.35
N LEU A 43 -8.89 3.60 -5.69
CA LEU A 43 -7.56 4.12 -5.37
C LEU A 43 -7.30 5.49 -6.00
N SER A 44 -7.87 5.78 -7.19
CA SER A 44 -7.71 7.10 -7.83
C SER A 44 -8.39 8.24 -7.07
N TYR A 45 -9.42 7.94 -6.27
CA TYR A 45 -10.11 8.90 -5.41
C TYR A 45 -9.61 8.88 -3.96
N ALA A 46 -8.96 7.78 -3.53
CA ALA A 46 -8.43 7.68 -2.20
C ALA A 46 -7.26 8.67 -1.98
N LYS A 47 -7.21 9.25 -0.80
CA LYS A 47 -6.07 10.09 -0.40
C LYS A 47 -4.85 9.25 -0.07
N MET A 48 -5.07 8.06 0.50
CA MET A 48 -4.01 7.16 0.94
C MET A 48 -4.50 5.71 0.90
N SER A 49 -3.60 4.79 0.58
CA SER A 49 -3.79 3.35 0.76
C SER A 49 -3.03 2.88 2.00
N PHE A 50 -3.74 2.33 2.97
CA PHE A 50 -3.15 1.72 4.15
C PHE A 50 -2.99 0.22 3.93
N ILE A 51 -1.76 -0.29 4.02
CA ILE A 51 -1.40 -1.68 3.72
C ILE A 51 -0.66 -2.29 4.92
N PRO A 52 -1.35 -2.89 5.88
CA PRO A 52 -0.69 -3.55 7.01
C PRO A 52 -0.31 -4.99 6.67
N LEU A 53 0.96 -5.36 6.90
CA LEU A 53 1.39 -6.76 6.99
C LEU A 53 1.45 -7.18 8.47
N LYS A 54 1.07 -8.44 8.72
CA LYS A 54 0.82 -8.93 10.08
C LYS A 54 2.09 -9.12 10.92
N ASN A 55 3.24 -9.36 10.29
CA ASN A 55 4.49 -9.62 11.00
C ASN A 55 5.73 -9.33 10.14
N SER A 56 6.88 -9.22 10.81
CA SER A 56 8.19 -8.97 10.21
C SER A 56 8.76 -10.15 9.39
N ASN A 57 8.15 -11.34 9.45
CA ASN A 57 8.65 -12.51 8.72
C ASN A 57 8.37 -12.47 7.20
N MET A 58 7.71 -11.41 6.72
CA MET A 58 7.35 -11.23 5.30
C MET A 58 8.27 -10.22 4.59
N LYS A 59 9.53 -10.12 5.01
CA LYS A 59 10.50 -9.12 4.48
C LYS A 59 10.73 -9.23 2.98
N ASP A 60 10.75 -10.46 2.46
CA ASP A 60 10.98 -10.76 1.04
C ASP A 60 9.68 -10.81 0.22
N SER A 61 8.55 -10.41 0.81
CA SER A 61 7.25 -10.44 0.16
C SER A 61 6.76 -9.03 -0.13
N ILE A 62 6.45 -8.77 -1.41
CA ILE A 62 5.89 -7.50 -1.82
C ILE A 62 4.41 -7.69 -2.14
N PRO A 63 3.49 -7.12 -1.33
CA PRO A 63 2.07 -7.19 -1.63
C PRO A 63 1.74 -6.51 -2.95
N THR A 64 0.95 -7.16 -3.80
CA THR A 64 0.49 -6.56 -5.08
C THR A 64 -0.22 -5.22 -4.89
N LYS A 65 -0.86 -5.01 -3.74
CA LYS A 65 -1.50 -3.75 -3.36
C LYS A 65 -0.56 -2.54 -3.36
N VAL A 66 0.74 -2.74 -3.05
CA VAL A 66 1.76 -1.68 -3.13
C VAL A 66 1.91 -1.20 -4.57
N TYR A 67 2.09 -2.14 -5.50
CA TYR A 67 2.21 -1.82 -6.94
C TYR A 67 0.93 -1.19 -7.51
N GLU A 68 -0.23 -1.69 -7.10
CA GLU A 68 -1.54 -1.18 -7.53
C GLU A 68 -1.75 0.27 -7.06
N ALA A 69 -1.47 0.56 -5.78
CA ALA A 69 -1.63 1.90 -5.23
C ALA A 69 -0.64 2.89 -5.85
N LEU A 70 0.66 2.57 -5.86
CA LEU A 70 1.69 3.44 -6.46
C LEU A 70 1.50 3.59 -7.98
N GLY A 71 1.09 2.52 -8.67
CA GLY A 71 0.83 2.53 -10.12
C GLY A 71 -0.34 3.43 -10.52
N ILE A 72 -1.31 3.68 -9.64
CA ILE A 72 -2.37 4.66 -9.85
C ILE A 72 -2.02 6.05 -9.27
N GLY A 73 -0.90 6.15 -8.55
CA GLY A 73 -0.46 7.38 -7.89
C GLY A 73 -1.22 7.68 -6.59
N CYS A 74 -1.64 6.64 -5.87
CA CYS A 74 -2.20 6.75 -4.54
C CYS A 74 -1.07 6.63 -3.51
N PRO A 75 -0.87 7.59 -2.59
CA PRO A 75 0.10 7.49 -1.51
C PRO A 75 -0.11 6.26 -0.65
N VAL A 76 0.98 5.66 -0.16
CA VAL A 76 0.94 4.41 0.60
C VAL A 76 1.48 4.60 2.01
N LEU A 77 0.69 4.24 3.02
CA LEU A 77 1.17 3.96 4.37
C LEU A 77 1.29 2.45 4.52
N LEU A 78 2.52 1.96 4.57
CA LEU A 78 2.84 0.54 4.63
C LEU A 78 3.31 0.16 6.03
N VAL A 79 2.74 -0.90 6.60
CA VAL A 79 3.30 -1.53 7.80
C VAL A 79 4.00 -2.81 7.35
N ALA A 80 5.32 -2.75 7.21
CA ALA A 80 6.15 -3.86 6.73
C ALA A 80 7.64 -3.60 7.04
N GLU A 81 8.47 -4.53 6.59
CA GLU A 81 9.92 -4.40 6.50
C GLU A 81 10.44 -4.96 5.15
N GLY A 82 11.70 -4.65 4.81
CA GLY A 82 12.40 -5.19 3.64
C GLY A 82 11.94 -4.60 2.31
N ASP A 83 11.97 -5.42 1.25
CA ASP A 83 11.84 -5.02 -0.16
C ASP A 83 10.61 -4.15 -0.46
N SER A 84 9.49 -4.39 0.22
CA SER A 84 8.28 -3.59 0.02
C SER A 84 8.43 -2.14 0.52
N CYS A 85 9.20 -1.93 1.59
CA CYS A 85 9.52 -0.60 2.09
C CYS A 85 10.45 0.15 1.12
N ASP A 86 11.41 -0.55 0.52
CA ASP A 86 12.34 0.04 -0.46
C ASP A 86 11.57 0.62 -1.66
N ILE A 87 10.56 -0.10 -2.15
CA ILE A 87 9.71 0.38 -3.26
C ILE A 87 8.91 1.62 -2.86
N VAL A 88 8.33 1.64 -1.65
CA VAL A 88 7.59 2.80 -1.15
C VAL A 88 8.51 4.01 -1.01
N ASN A 89 9.71 3.82 -0.46
CA ASN A 89 10.69 4.89 -0.30
C ASN A 89 11.21 5.40 -1.66
N GLU A 90 11.53 4.51 -2.61
CA GLU A 90 11.97 4.87 -3.97
C GLU A 90 10.90 5.69 -4.73
N SER A 91 9.63 5.43 -4.45
CA SER A 91 8.52 6.13 -5.11
C SER A 91 8.29 7.55 -4.59
N GLU A 92 8.83 7.90 -3.43
CA GLU A 92 8.55 9.14 -2.69
C GLU A 92 7.04 9.39 -2.41
N MET A 93 6.23 8.35 -2.58
CA MET A 93 4.75 8.38 -2.47
C MET A 93 4.24 7.67 -1.23
N GLY A 94 5.03 7.62 -0.16
CA GLY A 94 4.54 6.98 1.05
C GLY A 94 5.53 6.90 2.19
N ARG A 95 5.11 6.19 3.22
CA ARG A 95 5.91 5.91 4.42
C ARG A 95 5.79 4.44 4.80
N CYS A 96 6.85 3.93 5.40
CA CYS A 96 6.89 2.59 5.95
C CYS A 96 7.09 2.63 7.46
N VAL A 97 6.33 1.83 8.19
CA VAL A 97 6.45 1.64 9.64
C VAL A 97 6.70 0.17 9.89
N SER A 98 7.66 -0.17 10.76
CA SER A 98 7.89 -1.57 11.14
C SER A 98 6.69 -2.14 11.89
N PRO A 99 6.30 -3.42 11.63
CA PRO A 99 5.27 -4.10 12.42
C PRO A 99 5.58 -4.17 13.92
N ASP A 100 6.86 -4.08 14.29
CA ASP A 100 7.32 -4.11 15.68
C ASP A 100 7.27 -2.71 16.36
N ARG A 101 6.92 -1.64 15.60
CA ARG A 101 6.86 -0.25 16.06
C ARG A 101 5.51 0.41 15.74
N THR A 102 4.44 -0.32 15.99
CA THR A 102 3.08 0.15 15.68
C THR A 102 2.64 1.38 16.48
N GLU A 103 3.31 1.69 17.58
CA GLU A 103 3.09 2.91 18.35
C GLU A 103 3.44 4.19 17.56
N GLU A 104 4.31 4.09 16.56
CA GLU A 104 4.66 5.22 15.69
C GLU A 104 3.61 5.46 14.59
N LEU A 105 2.74 4.47 14.32
CA LEU A 105 1.83 4.48 13.19
C LEU A 105 0.91 5.70 13.19
N ALA A 106 0.37 6.08 14.33
CA ALA A 106 -0.53 7.23 14.45
C ALA A 106 0.19 8.54 14.06
N GLY A 107 1.40 8.75 14.59
CA GLY A 107 2.18 9.94 14.28
C GLY A 107 2.59 10.02 12.81
N VAL A 108 2.98 8.88 12.20
CA VAL A 108 3.30 8.82 10.77
C VAL A 108 2.06 9.06 9.91
N PHE A 109 0.91 8.52 10.31
CA PHE A 109 -0.36 8.76 9.63
C PHE A 109 -0.72 10.26 9.65
N ASP A 110 -0.66 10.91 10.82
CA ASP A 110 -0.96 12.33 10.98
C ASP A 110 0.01 13.18 10.14
N GLU A 111 1.32 12.88 10.16
CA GLU A 111 2.31 13.53 9.31
C GLU A 111 1.97 13.41 7.82
N MET A 112 1.55 12.22 7.36
CA MET A 112 1.17 12.01 5.96
C MET A 112 -0.11 12.76 5.58
N VAL A 113 -1.07 12.88 6.49
CA VAL A 113 -2.30 13.64 6.25
C VAL A 113 -2.00 15.14 6.15
N GLU A 114 -1.19 15.68 7.06
CA GLU A 114 -0.79 17.08 7.09
C GLU A 114 0.04 17.47 5.86
N ASN A 115 0.94 16.60 5.43
CA ASN A 115 1.84 16.81 4.29
C ASN A 115 1.35 16.15 3.00
N TYR A 116 0.06 15.90 2.85
CA TYR A 116 -0.49 15.19 1.69
C TYR A 116 -0.07 15.77 0.33
N SER A 117 0.02 17.10 0.22
CA SER A 117 0.46 17.79 -1.01
C SER A 117 1.83 17.30 -1.46
N LYS A 118 2.79 17.16 -0.54
CA LYS A 118 4.14 16.67 -0.81
C LYS A 118 4.11 15.29 -1.49
N TYR A 119 3.34 14.35 -0.96
CA TYR A 119 3.20 13.03 -1.58
C TYR A 119 2.47 13.08 -2.92
N SER A 120 1.44 13.93 -3.03
CA SER A 120 0.64 14.04 -4.26
C SER A 120 1.40 14.67 -5.43
N GLU A 121 2.45 15.43 -5.21
CA GLU A 121 3.32 16.02 -6.22
C GLU A 121 4.11 14.94 -6.99
N HIS A 122 4.47 13.83 -6.34
CA HIS A 122 5.24 12.72 -6.93
C HIS A 122 4.40 11.68 -7.68
N ARG A 123 3.11 11.94 -7.92
CA ARG A 123 2.20 10.96 -8.57
C ARG A 123 2.65 10.53 -9.96
N ALA A 124 3.12 11.46 -10.77
CA ALA A 124 3.54 11.18 -12.14
C ALA A 124 4.83 10.36 -12.16
N GLU A 125 5.78 10.70 -11.30
CA GLU A 125 7.06 10.02 -11.13
C GLU A 125 6.86 8.59 -10.62
N ALA A 126 6.02 8.39 -9.60
CA ALA A 126 5.71 7.08 -9.07
C ALA A 126 5.03 6.17 -10.09
N ARG A 127 4.06 6.67 -10.85
CA ARG A 127 3.43 5.91 -11.96
C ARG A 127 4.47 5.50 -13.00
N ASN A 128 5.35 6.41 -13.37
CA ASN A 128 6.41 6.15 -14.34
C ASN A 128 7.41 5.11 -13.82
N LEU A 129 7.79 5.20 -12.54
CA LEU A 129 8.63 4.21 -11.86
C LEU A 129 7.98 2.82 -11.89
N MET A 130 6.72 2.72 -11.49
CA MET A 130 5.99 1.46 -11.49
C MET A 130 5.91 0.86 -12.89
N HIS A 131 5.62 1.67 -13.90
CA HIS A 131 5.55 1.20 -15.29
C HIS A 131 6.90 0.74 -15.82
N LYS A 132 7.97 1.51 -15.60
CA LYS A 132 9.31 1.25 -16.17
C LYS A 132 10.09 0.15 -15.46
N LYS A 133 9.89 -0.02 -14.16
CA LYS A 133 10.70 -0.94 -13.36
C LYS A 133 9.92 -2.16 -12.86
N TYR A 134 8.66 -1.97 -12.49
CA TYR A 134 7.86 -2.97 -11.78
C TYR A 134 6.67 -3.51 -12.58
N SER A 135 6.48 -3.11 -13.85
CA SER A 135 5.44 -3.72 -14.67
C SER A 135 5.79 -5.19 -14.97
N ARG A 136 4.74 -6.03 -15.12
CA ARG A 136 4.92 -7.45 -15.45
C ARG A 136 5.79 -7.66 -16.69
N GLN A 137 5.67 -6.78 -17.68
CA GLN A 137 6.47 -6.83 -18.90
C GLN A 137 7.96 -6.57 -18.61
N GLN A 138 8.29 -5.55 -17.83
CA GLN A 138 9.67 -5.24 -17.48
C GLN A 138 10.30 -6.32 -16.60
N ILE A 139 9.56 -6.87 -15.65
CA ILE A 139 10.01 -7.99 -14.82
C ILE A 139 10.29 -9.21 -15.70
N ALA A 140 9.42 -9.53 -16.66
CA ALA A 140 9.64 -10.65 -17.58
C ALA A 140 10.90 -10.47 -18.45
N ILE A 141 11.13 -9.25 -18.98
CA ILE A 141 12.34 -8.92 -19.76
C ILE A 141 13.60 -9.07 -18.89
N ALA A 142 13.57 -8.54 -17.67
CA ALA A 142 14.70 -8.65 -16.75
C ALA A 142 15.01 -10.10 -16.39
N PHE A 143 13.98 -10.90 -16.13
CA PHE A 143 14.11 -12.34 -15.85
C PHE A 143 14.69 -13.11 -17.03
N GLU A 144 14.19 -12.89 -18.24
CA GLU A 144 14.72 -13.50 -19.47
C GLU A 144 16.20 -13.19 -19.66
N LYS A 145 16.62 -11.94 -19.45
CA LYS A 145 18.02 -11.55 -19.52
C LYS A 145 18.89 -12.31 -18.52
N GLN A 146 18.44 -12.42 -17.27
CA GLN A 146 19.17 -13.19 -16.24
C GLN A 146 19.31 -14.68 -16.61
N LEU A 147 18.24 -15.28 -17.15
CA LEU A 147 18.33 -16.68 -17.61
C LEU A 147 19.33 -16.87 -18.73
N HIS A 148 19.39 -15.95 -19.71
CA HIS A 148 20.39 -16.00 -20.77
C HIS A 148 21.83 -15.81 -20.28
N GLU A 149 22.05 -15.06 -19.21
CA GLU A 149 23.36 -14.88 -18.57
C GLU A 149 23.81 -16.16 -17.84
N LEU A 150 22.88 -16.89 -17.21
CA LEU A 150 23.17 -18.14 -16.50
C LEU A 150 23.41 -19.33 -17.44
N LEU A 151 22.98 -19.26 -18.69
CA LEU A 151 23.13 -20.33 -19.68
C LEU A 151 24.41 -20.18 -20.55
N LYS A 152 25.22 -19.17 -20.29
CA LYS A 152 26.53 -18.94 -20.92
C LYS A 152 27.66 -19.54 -20.10
#